data_f4a73332ae91ae39e873dcd0328071ee
#
_entry.id   f4a73332ae91ae39e873dcd0328071ee
#
_cell.length_a   1.000
_cell.length_b   1.000
_cell.length_c   1.000
_cell.angle_alpha   90.00
_cell.angle_beta   90.00
_cell.angle_gamma   90.00
#
_symmetry.space_group_name_H-M   'P 1'
#
loop_
_entity.id
_entity.type
_entity.pdbx_description
1 polymer ?
#
loop_
_entity_poly.entity_id
_entity_poly.type
_entity_poly.pdbx_seq_one_letter_code
_entity_poly.pdbx_strand_id
1 'polypeptide(L)'
;AIVFLISIVVQAIIQYLVLIFFMYIYYSEAIAIVILFTLVNTVFHFYIYNFLSVKFNYINNISKNIKNIENGNLKYKLEVIGDDEISTLAKSINNITGGLETAVDANIKNERMKAELITNVSHDLKTPLTSILSYVDMLKNNDFDRETINDYINILDKKSQRLKLLIDDIFEASKLSSGDVEFNITKTDIRELLIQSIVEFEDKIQNSSLDFIIETPEYAVFTMIDGKKTWRVFENLICNILKYSMPNTRVYIDMFIKEENIILTFKNISNDKLNLKPEELIERFRRGDISRKTDGSGLGLSIAQNIIELENAHMEIIIDADLFKVMLTFRRVN
;
A
#
# COMPACT_ATOMS: atom_id res chain seq x y z
N ALA A 1 3.68 -6.64 -48.34
CA ALA A 1 3.40 -7.44 -49.55
C ALA A 1 3.74 -6.67 -50.84
N ILE A 2 3.14 -5.48 -51.08
CA ILE A 2 3.30 -4.71 -52.32
C ILE A 2 4.78 -4.29 -52.54
N VAL A 3 5.45 -3.73 -51.51
CA VAL A 3 6.85 -3.29 -51.62
C VAL A 3 7.81 -4.46 -51.88
N PHE A 4 7.49 -5.64 -51.32
CA PHE A 4 8.26 -6.86 -51.57
C PHE A 4 8.05 -7.37 -53.01
N LEU A 5 6.84 -7.32 -53.52
CA LEU A 5 6.52 -7.68 -54.89
C LEU A 5 7.24 -6.77 -55.91
N ILE A 6 7.23 -5.45 -55.64
CA ILE A 6 7.94 -4.46 -56.42
C ILE A 6 9.46 -4.72 -56.39
N SER A 7 10.02 -5.04 -55.21
CA SER A 7 11.46 -5.39 -55.08
C SER A 7 11.83 -6.60 -55.89
N ILE A 8 11.03 -7.66 -55.92
CA ILE A 8 11.22 -8.88 -56.73
C ILE A 8 11.21 -8.52 -58.23
N VAL A 9 10.20 -7.72 -58.63
CA VAL A 9 10.07 -7.34 -60.07
C VAL A 9 11.27 -6.49 -60.53
N VAL A 10 11.68 -5.49 -59.73
CA VAL A 10 12.85 -4.65 -60.03
C VAL A 10 14.12 -5.49 -60.09
N GLN A 11 14.30 -6.45 -59.23
CA GLN A 11 15.41 -7.36 -59.20
C GLN A 11 15.44 -8.27 -60.43
N ALA A 12 14.25 -8.83 -60.81
CA ALA A 12 14.14 -9.66 -62.02
C ALA A 12 14.52 -8.88 -63.30
N ILE A 13 14.14 -7.59 -63.37
CA ILE A 13 14.53 -6.70 -64.49
C ILE A 13 16.04 -6.46 -64.47
N ILE A 14 16.66 -6.16 -63.33
CA ILE A 14 18.12 -5.98 -63.25
C ILE A 14 18.86 -7.24 -63.63
N GLN A 15 18.42 -8.39 -63.16
CA GLN A 15 19.00 -9.70 -63.49
C GLN A 15 18.92 -10.00 -64.97
N TYR A 16 17.76 -9.69 -65.59
CA TYR A 16 17.58 -9.87 -67.03
C TYR A 16 18.51 -8.97 -67.85
N LEU A 17 18.68 -7.71 -67.46
CA LEU A 17 19.63 -6.79 -68.11
C LEU A 17 21.09 -7.24 -67.97
N VAL A 18 21.47 -7.72 -66.78
CA VAL A 18 22.80 -8.28 -66.50
C VAL A 18 23.02 -9.53 -67.35
N LEU A 19 22.04 -10.42 -67.51
CA LEU A 19 22.11 -11.62 -68.34
C LEU A 19 22.33 -11.26 -69.84
N ILE A 20 21.59 -10.29 -70.36
CA ILE A 20 21.78 -9.80 -71.75
C ILE A 20 23.17 -9.23 -71.95
N PHE A 21 23.67 -8.43 -71.01
CA PHE A 21 24.99 -7.82 -71.09
C PHE A 21 26.10 -8.88 -71.12
N PHE A 22 25.99 -9.91 -70.26
CA PHE A 22 26.99 -11.00 -70.23
C PHE A 22 26.88 -11.96 -71.39
N MET A 23 25.66 -12.27 -71.90
CA MET A 23 25.47 -13.06 -73.14
C MET A 23 26.13 -12.40 -74.35
N TYR A 24 26.20 -11.07 -74.36
CA TYR A 24 26.85 -10.33 -75.47
C TYR A 24 28.37 -10.44 -75.44
N ILE A 25 28.97 -10.67 -74.26
CA ILE A 25 30.43 -10.60 -74.07
C ILE A 25 31.14 -11.99 -74.01
N TYR A 26 30.53 -13.03 -73.36
CA TYR A 26 31.17 -14.32 -73.08
C TYR A 26 30.15 -15.50 -72.94
N TYR A 27 30.26 -16.50 -73.84
CA TYR A 27 29.21 -17.49 -74.09
C TYR A 27 29.06 -18.65 -73.09
N SER A 28 29.99 -19.00 -72.21
CA SER A 28 29.83 -20.17 -71.33
C SER A 28 30.07 -19.92 -69.85
N GLU A 29 31.09 -19.18 -69.47
CA GLU A 29 31.39 -18.94 -68.03
C GLU A 29 30.47 -17.88 -67.39
N ALA A 30 29.96 -16.95 -68.22
CA ALA A 30 29.04 -15.91 -67.77
C ALA A 30 27.69 -16.47 -67.27
N ILE A 31 27.21 -17.56 -67.83
CA ILE A 31 25.92 -18.17 -67.42
C ILE A 31 26.01 -18.67 -65.94
N ALA A 32 27.09 -19.38 -65.58
CA ALA A 32 27.30 -19.88 -64.23
C ALA A 32 27.34 -18.76 -63.16
N ILE A 33 28.04 -17.65 -63.51
CA ILE A 33 28.17 -16.46 -62.61
C ILE A 33 26.77 -15.82 -62.41
N VAL A 34 25.98 -15.65 -63.47
CA VAL A 34 24.63 -15.08 -63.38
C VAL A 34 23.69 -15.97 -62.57
N ILE A 35 23.74 -17.29 -62.75
CA ILE A 35 22.94 -18.23 -61.94
C ILE A 35 23.35 -18.11 -60.47
N LEU A 36 24.61 -18.12 -60.14
CA LEU A 36 25.09 -18.00 -58.79
C LEU A 36 24.64 -16.66 -58.15
N PHE A 37 24.79 -15.53 -58.87
CA PHE A 37 24.36 -14.22 -58.42
C PHE A 37 22.86 -14.16 -58.21
N THR A 38 22.03 -14.73 -59.07
CA THR A 38 20.55 -14.81 -58.88
C THR A 38 20.21 -15.61 -57.66
N LEU A 39 20.86 -16.74 -57.41
CA LEU A 39 20.62 -17.62 -56.30
C LEU A 39 20.97 -16.90 -54.96
N VAL A 40 22.12 -16.25 -54.86
CA VAL A 40 22.56 -15.48 -53.71
C VAL A 40 21.57 -14.34 -53.39
N ASN A 41 21.17 -13.59 -54.44
CA ASN A 41 20.21 -12.50 -54.29
C ASN A 41 18.81 -13.03 -53.79
N THR A 42 18.35 -14.15 -54.33
CA THR A 42 17.07 -14.75 -53.94
C THR A 42 17.12 -15.16 -52.46
N VAL A 43 18.18 -15.83 -52.03
CA VAL A 43 18.38 -16.20 -50.61
C VAL A 43 18.44 -14.95 -49.72
N PHE A 44 19.16 -13.89 -50.16
CA PHE A 44 19.26 -12.64 -49.41
C PHE A 44 17.88 -11.95 -49.25
N HIS A 45 17.08 -11.88 -50.32
CA HIS A 45 15.75 -11.31 -50.26
C HIS A 45 14.81 -12.15 -49.41
N PHE A 46 14.88 -13.47 -49.46
CA PHE A 46 14.11 -14.35 -48.59
C PHE A 46 14.45 -14.14 -47.11
N TYR A 47 15.73 -13.95 -46.78
CA TYR A 47 16.17 -13.66 -45.43
C TYR A 47 15.65 -12.30 -44.94
N ILE A 48 15.78 -11.24 -45.75
CA ILE A 48 15.25 -9.91 -45.42
C ILE A 48 13.73 -9.95 -45.23
N TYR A 49 13.03 -10.66 -46.12
CA TYR A 49 11.58 -10.79 -46.00
C TYR A 49 11.17 -11.44 -44.69
N ASN A 50 11.77 -12.56 -44.35
CA ASN A 50 11.47 -13.22 -43.06
C ASN A 50 11.79 -12.32 -41.89
N PHE A 51 12.94 -11.66 -41.89
CA PHE A 51 13.32 -10.73 -40.83
C PHE A 51 12.30 -9.60 -40.65
N LEU A 52 11.95 -8.92 -41.74
CA LEU A 52 10.97 -7.84 -41.71
C LEU A 52 9.55 -8.34 -41.32
N SER A 53 9.16 -9.52 -41.79
CA SER A 53 7.87 -10.12 -41.46
C SER A 53 7.74 -10.42 -39.98
N VAL A 54 8.77 -10.97 -39.35
CA VAL A 54 8.79 -11.23 -37.90
C VAL A 54 8.68 -9.91 -37.11
N LYS A 55 9.44 -8.88 -37.48
CA LYS A 55 9.38 -7.55 -36.83
C LYS A 55 8.01 -6.90 -37.01
N PHE A 56 7.45 -6.94 -38.22
CA PHE A 56 6.14 -6.39 -38.49
C PHE A 56 5.03 -7.09 -37.70
N ASN A 57 5.09 -8.42 -37.61
CA ASN A 57 4.15 -9.20 -36.84
C ASN A 57 4.25 -8.89 -35.34
N TYR A 58 5.47 -8.66 -34.83
CA TYR A 58 5.68 -8.27 -33.44
C TYR A 58 5.08 -6.89 -33.14
N ILE A 59 5.32 -5.88 -33.99
CA ILE A 59 4.70 -4.56 -33.86
C ILE A 59 3.18 -4.63 -33.90
N ASN A 60 2.62 -5.44 -34.82
CA ASN A 60 1.17 -5.62 -34.93
C ASN A 60 0.58 -6.30 -33.69
N ASN A 61 1.31 -7.24 -33.10
CA ASN A 61 0.93 -7.89 -31.85
C ASN A 61 0.92 -6.90 -30.67
N ILE A 62 1.98 -6.07 -30.55
CA ILE A 62 2.02 -4.98 -29.57
C ILE A 62 0.84 -4.05 -29.77
N SER A 63 0.58 -3.59 -31.00
CA SER A 63 -0.53 -2.67 -31.33
C SER A 63 -1.91 -3.24 -30.97
N LYS A 64 -2.15 -4.54 -31.23
CA LYS A 64 -3.39 -5.20 -30.82
C LYS A 64 -3.55 -5.31 -29.31
N ASN A 65 -2.47 -5.61 -28.63
CA ASN A 65 -2.49 -5.84 -27.18
C ASN A 65 -2.54 -4.53 -26.37
N ILE A 66 -2.04 -3.42 -26.92
CA ILE A 66 -2.23 -2.09 -26.34
C ILE A 66 -3.71 -1.75 -26.19
N LYS A 67 -4.58 -2.20 -27.09
CA LYS A 67 -6.04 -2.02 -26.97
C LYS A 67 -6.64 -2.67 -25.73
N ASN A 68 -6.04 -3.75 -25.22
CA ASN A 68 -6.49 -4.36 -23.97
C ASN A 68 -6.19 -3.43 -22.78
N ILE A 69 -5.03 -2.76 -22.81
CA ILE A 69 -4.63 -1.77 -21.80
C ILE A 69 -5.53 -0.52 -21.90
N GLU A 70 -5.79 -0.03 -23.11
CA GLU A 70 -6.70 1.09 -23.39
C GLU A 70 -8.12 0.83 -22.87
N ASN A 71 -8.58 -0.41 -22.95
CA ASN A 71 -9.88 -0.85 -22.42
C ASN A 71 -9.87 -1.06 -20.88
N GLY A 72 -8.83 -0.65 -20.17
CA GLY A 72 -8.74 -0.67 -18.72
C GLY A 72 -8.13 -1.95 -18.10
N ASN A 73 -7.68 -2.93 -18.93
CA ASN A 73 -6.99 -4.10 -18.39
C ASN A 73 -5.51 -3.80 -18.14
N LEU A 74 -5.23 -3.09 -17.05
CA LEU A 74 -3.87 -2.68 -16.66
C LEU A 74 -2.97 -3.86 -16.24
N LYS A 75 -3.56 -5.01 -15.89
CA LYS A 75 -2.80 -6.23 -15.52
C LYS A 75 -2.20 -6.95 -16.73
N TYR A 76 -2.64 -6.58 -17.95
CA TYR A 76 -2.11 -7.17 -19.16
C TYR A 76 -0.68 -6.68 -19.40
N LYS A 77 0.25 -7.64 -19.58
CA LYS A 77 1.65 -7.36 -19.93
C LYS A 77 1.94 -7.74 -21.36
N LEU A 78 2.60 -6.85 -22.08
CA LEU A 78 3.11 -7.12 -23.41
C LEU A 78 4.29 -8.11 -23.32
N GLU A 79 4.32 -9.07 -24.22
CA GLU A 79 5.44 -10.00 -24.35
C GLU A 79 6.69 -9.24 -24.88
N VAL A 80 7.83 -9.39 -24.19
CA VAL A 80 9.09 -8.77 -24.58
C VAL A 80 9.94 -9.78 -25.34
N ILE A 81 10.11 -9.57 -26.65
CA ILE A 81 10.83 -10.49 -27.53
C ILE A 81 12.09 -9.80 -28.09
N GLY A 82 13.27 -10.32 -27.73
CA GLY A 82 14.58 -9.79 -28.16
C GLY A 82 15.07 -8.61 -27.32
N ASP A 83 16.14 -7.94 -27.81
CA ASP A 83 16.81 -6.82 -27.12
C ASP A 83 16.99 -5.60 -28.05
N ASP A 84 16.04 -5.38 -28.97
CA ASP A 84 16.02 -4.25 -29.88
C ASP A 84 15.14 -3.09 -29.38
N GLU A 85 14.99 -2.04 -30.19
CA GLU A 85 14.19 -0.85 -29.88
C GLU A 85 12.70 -1.20 -29.67
N ILE A 86 12.18 -2.23 -30.37
CA ILE A 86 10.78 -2.65 -30.24
C ILE A 86 10.57 -3.36 -28.90
N SER A 87 11.52 -4.19 -28.49
CA SER A 87 11.48 -4.84 -27.17
C SER A 87 11.61 -3.84 -26.03
N THR A 88 12.44 -2.79 -26.21
CA THR A 88 12.58 -1.68 -25.27
C THR A 88 11.26 -0.90 -25.15
N LEU A 89 10.58 -0.66 -26.27
CA LEU A 89 9.26 -0.04 -26.28
C LEU A 89 8.23 -0.88 -25.50
N ALA A 90 8.20 -2.20 -25.72
CA ALA A 90 7.32 -3.10 -24.97
C ALA A 90 7.61 -3.08 -23.46
N LYS A 91 8.91 -3.08 -23.04
CA LYS A 91 9.33 -2.92 -21.64
C LYS A 91 8.83 -1.59 -21.06
N SER A 92 8.99 -0.49 -21.81
CA SER A 92 8.56 0.85 -21.36
C SER A 92 7.06 0.93 -21.18
N ILE A 93 6.27 0.36 -22.08
CA ILE A 93 4.81 0.29 -21.96
C ILE A 93 4.42 -0.53 -20.72
N ASN A 94 5.05 -1.68 -20.48
CA ASN A 94 4.79 -2.50 -19.30
C ASN A 94 5.11 -1.75 -17.98
N ASN A 95 6.17 -0.95 -17.95
CA ASN A 95 6.53 -0.13 -16.80
C ASN A 95 5.51 1.00 -16.55
N ILE A 96 5.08 1.67 -17.61
CA ILE A 96 4.02 2.71 -17.53
C ILE A 96 2.71 2.08 -17.03
N THR A 97 2.34 0.93 -17.56
CA THR A 97 1.11 0.23 -17.15
C THR A 97 1.17 -0.21 -15.70
N GLY A 98 2.32 -0.74 -15.24
CA GLY A 98 2.53 -1.10 -13.83
C GLY A 98 2.46 0.12 -12.90
N GLY A 99 3.05 1.24 -13.28
CA GLY A 99 2.95 2.49 -12.54
C GLY A 99 1.50 3.01 -12.47
N LEU A 100 0.77 2.93 -13.57
CA LEU A 100 -0.63 3.33 -13.64
C LEU A 100 -1.53 2.41 -12.80
N GLU A 101 -1.32 1.09 -12.83
CA GLU A 101 -2.03 0.12 -11.97
C GLU A 101 -1.85 0.49 -10.50
N THR A 102 -0.60 0.72 -10.06
CA THR A 102 -0.30 1.11 -8.68
C THR A 102 -0.99 2.43 -8.30
N ALA A 103 -0.97 3.43 -9.18
CA ALA A 103 -1.62 4.73 -8.93
C ALA A 103 -3.15 4.62 -8.86
N VAL A 104 -3.77 3.81 -9.72
CA VAL A 104 -5.22 3.56 -9.71
C VAL A 104 -5.63 2.82 -8.44
N ASP A 105 -4.90 1.78 -8.05
CA ASP A 105 -5.19 1.02 -6.82
C ASP A 105 -5.05 1.90 -5.57
N ALA A 106 -4.02 2.76 -5.52
CA ALA A 106 -3.86 3.74 -4.45
C ALA A 106 -5.04 4.73 -4.40
N ASN A 107 -5.49 5.22 -5.56
CA ASN A 107 -6.63 6.15 -5.64
C ASN A 107 -7.95 5.49 -5.22
N ILE A 108 -8.20 4.26 -5.65
CA ILE A 108 -9.38 3.47 -5.22
C ILE A 108 -9.35 3.24 -3.70
N LYS A 109 -8.17 2.91 -3.15
CA LYS A 109 -7.98 2.74 -1.69
C LYS A 109 -8.31 4.04 -0.95
N ASN A 110 -7.83 5.18 -1.45
CA ASN A 110 -8.11 6.49 -0.85
C ASN A 110 -9.59 6.89 -0.92
N GLU A 111 -10.25 6.69 -2.06
CA GLU A 111 -11.69 6.99 -2.19
C GLU A 111 -12.56 6.09 -1.31
N ARG A 112 -12.23 4.80 -1.20
CA ARG A 112 -12.90 3.90 -0.24
C ARG A 112 -12.71 4.37 1.19
N MET A 113 -11.48 4.74 1.57
CA MET A 113 -11.18 5.25 2.91
C MET A 113 -11.99 6.52 3.22
N LYS A 114 -12.09 7.47 2.28
CA LYS A 114 -12.92 8.67 2.44
C LYS A 114 -14.41 8.33 2.63
N ALA A 115 -14.94 7.41 1.83
CA ALA A 115 -16.34 7.00 1.91
C ALA A 115 -16.64 6.29 3.25
N GLU A 116 -15.74 5.42 3.70
CA GLU A 116 -15.84 4.72 4.99
C GLU A 116 -15.72 5.69 6.18
N LEU A 117 -14.78 6.64 6.12
CA LEU A 117 -14.66 7.71 7.12
C LEU A 117 -15.99 8.46 7.25
N ILE A 118 -16.60 8.92 6.16
CA ILE A 118 -17.86 9.67 6.19
C ILE A 118 -18.98 8.86 6.82
N THR A 119 -19.12 7.60 6.47
CA THR A 119 -20.24 6.75 6.93
C THR A 119 -20.07 6.35 8.40
N ASN A 120 -18.89 5.85 8.78
CA ASN A 120 -18.64 5.37 10.15
C ASN A 120 -18.56 6.52 11.14
N VAL A 121 -17.88 7.60 10.74
CA VAL A 121 -17.78 8.84 11.51
C VAL A 121 -19.15 9.40 11.84
N SER A 122 -20.04 9.49 10.86
CA SER A 122 -21.39 10.05 11.06
C SER A 122 -22.16 9.24 12.10
N HIS A 123 -22.04 7.92 12.09
CA HIS A 123 -22.68 7.05 13.08
C HIS A 123 -22.06 7.23 14.48
N ASP A 124 -20.71 7.24 14.56
CA ASP A 124 -20.00 7.27 15.84
C ASP A 124 -20.05 8.64 16.52
N LEU A 125 -20.21 9.72 15.75
CA LEU A 125 -20.51 11.06 16.27
C LEU A 125 -21.97 11.18 16.73
N LYS A 126 -22.93 10.56 16.01
CA LYS A 126 -24.36 10.64 16.34
C LYS A 126 -24.67 10.02 17.71
N THR A 127 -24.03 8.91 18.05
CA THR A 127 -24.30 8.18 19.31
C THR A 127 -24.00 9.00 20.57
N PRO A 128 -22.77 9.54 20.80
CA PRO A 128 -22.49 10.38 21.95
C PRO A 128 -23.27 11.69 21.92
N LEU A 129 -23.49 12.29 20.73
CA LEU A 129 -24.27 13.52 20.58
C LEU A 129 -25.73 13.31 21.00
N THR A 130 -26.38 12.22 20.58
CA THR A 130 -27.73 11.88 20.99
C THR A 130 -27.82 11.67 22.51
N SER A 131 -26.83 10.99 23.10
CA SER A 131 -26.74 10.85 24.57
C SER A 131 -26.64 12.21 25.27
N ILE A 132 -25.77 13.10 24.81
CA ILE A 132 -25.59 14.45 25.34
C ILE A 132 -26.94 15.20 25.31
N LEU A 133 -27.60 15.21 24.15
CA LEU A 133 -28.89 15.88 23.98
C LEU A 133 -29.98 15.30 24.93
N SER A 134 -30.01 13.97 25.08
CA SER A 134 -30.98 13.31 25.98
C SER A 134 -30.77 13.68 27.46
N TYR A 135 -29.51 13.68 27.93
CA TYR A 135 -29.22 14.07 29.32
C TYR A 135 -29.47 15.57 29.57
N VAL A 136 -29.17 16.44 28.58
CA VAL A 136 -29.52 17.86 28.66
C VAL A 136 -31.03 18.06 28.73
N ASP A 137 -31.82 17.31 27.94
CA ASP A 137 -33.27 17.40 27.93
C ASP A 137 -33.87 16.87 29.26
N MET A 138 -33.34 15.78 29.81
CA MET A 138 -33.70 15.29 31.14
C MET A 138 -33.46 16.34 32.23
N LEU A 139 -32.28 16.98 32.22
CA LEU A 139 -31.91 18.04 33.17
C LEU A 139 -32.81 19.28 33.07
N LYS A 140 -33.35 19.58 31.87
CA LYS A 140 -34.25 20.73 31.66
C LYS A 140 -35.68 20.48 32.09
N ASN A 141 -36.15 19.23 31.93
CA ASN A 141 -37.59 18.93 32.05
C ASN A 141 -37.96 18.24 33.34
N ASN A 142 -37.03 17.97 34.24
CA ASN A 142 -37.30 17.29 35.51
C ASN A 142 -36.53 17.96 36.66
N ASP A 143 -37.17 17.98 37.84
CA ASP A 143 -36.51 18.36 39.08
C ASP A 143 -35.81 17.13 39.68
N PHE A 144 -34.51 17.16 39.66
CA PHE A 144 -33.66 16.11 40.25
C PHE A 144 -32.98 16.61 41.52
N ASP A 145 -32.64 15.68 42.40
CA ASP A 145 -31.75 15.95 43.53
C ASP A 145 -30.32 16.30 43.05
N ARG A 146 -29.54 16.91 43.93
CA ARG A 146 -28.20 17.40 43.61
C ARG A 146 -27.22 16.28 43.22
N GLU A 147 -27.43 15.08 43.77
CA GLU A 147 -26.58 13.91 43.47
C GLU A 147 -26.83 13.43 42.03
N THR A 148 -28.06 13.26 41.63
CA THR A 148 -28.47 12.88 40.25
C THR A 148 -28.04 13.93 39.23
N ILE A 149 -28.10 15.23 39.55
CA ILE A 149 -27.62 16.31 38.69
C ILE A 149 -26.12 16.18 38.48
N ASN A 150 -25.33 15.94 39.53
CA ASN A 150 -23.88 15.76 39.43
C ASN A 150 -23.51 14.52 38.57
N ASP A 151 -24.24 13.41 38.74
CA ASP A 151 -24.06 12.20 37.95
C ASP A 151 -24.29 12.46 36.44
N TYR A 152 -25.36 13.17 36.09
CA TYR A 152 -25.65 13.53 34.71
C TYR A 152 -24.60 14.48 34.13
N ILE A 153 -24.10 15.45 34.89
CA ILE A 153 -23.01 16.33 34.50
C ILE A 153 -21.72 15.51 34.22
N ASN A 154 -21.39 14.55 35.09
CA ASN A 154 -20.25 13.66 34.90
C ASN A 154 -20.38 12.80 33.62
N ILE A 155 -21.60 12.32 33.31
CA ILE A 155 -21.86 11.59 32.08
C ILE A 155 -21.71 12.50 30.86
N LEU A 156 -22.27 13.72 30.93
CA LEU A 156 -22.13 14.72 29.87
C LEU A 156 -20.66 15.07 29.58
N ASP A 157 -19.86 15.27 30.63
CA ASP A 157 -18.45 15.55 30.49
C ASP A 157 -17.72 14.40 29.81
N LYS A 158 -17.89 13.15 30.25
CA LYS A 158 -17.33 11.95 29.61
C LYS A 158 -17.73 11.82 28.15
N LYS A 159 -19.01 12.05 27.82
CA LYS A 159 -19.48 11.95 26.42
C LYS A 159 -18.93 13.08 25.54
N SER A 160 -18.78 14.29 26.09
CA SER A 160 -18.19 15.44 25.38
C SER A 160 -16.70 15.25 25.13
N GLN A 161 -15.94 14.75 26.10
CA GLN A 161 -14.52 14.41 25.94
C GLN A 161 -14.34 13.32 24.89
N ARG A 162 -15.19 12.29 24.89
CA ARG A 162 -15.18 11.25 23.87
C ARG A 162 -15.45 11.82 22.48
N LEU A 163 -16.43 12.71 22.34
CA LEU A 163 -16.77 13.35 21.07
C LEU A 163 -15.57 14.16 20.54
N LYS A 164 -14.89 14.89 21.43
CA LYS A 164 -13.66 15.62 21.09
C LYS A 164 -12.58 14.70 20.53
N LEU A 165 -12.26 13.60 21.23
CA LEU A 165 -11.26 12.63 20.78
C LEU A 165 -11.62 12.03 19.41
N LEU A 166 -12.90 11.70 19.18
CA LEU A 166 -13.36 11.21 17.87
C LEU A 166 -13.12 12.24 16.76
N ILE A 167 -13.42 13.51 17.01
CA ILE A 167 -13.19 14.59 16.05
C ILE A 167 -11.69 14.73 15.75
N ASP A 168 -10.85 14.73 16.77
CA ASP A 168 -9.39 14.85 16.63
C ASP A 168 -8.82 13.67 15.82
N ASP A 169 -9.25 12.43 16.09
CA ASP A 169 -8.85 11.22 15.34
C ASP A 169 -9.26 11.31 13.86
N ILE A 170 -10.46 11.83 13.58
CA ILE A 170 -10.96 12.00 12.19
C ILE A 170 -10.14 13.03 11.43
N PHE A 171 -9.85 14.18 12.05
CA PHE A 171 -9.01 15.20 11.44
C PHE A 171 -7.60 14.68 11.16
N GLU A 172 -7.03 13.92 12.09
CA GLU A 172 -5.72 13.31 11.91
C GLU A 172 -5.75 12.27 10.76
N ALA A 173 -6.70 11.35 10.76
CA ALA A 173 -6.87 10.35 9.70
C ALA A 173 -7.10 10.99 8.32
N SER A 174 -7.90 12.06 8.26
CA SER A 174 -8.16 12.82 7.04
C SER A 174 -6.89 13.48 6.48
N LYS A 175 -6.11 14.14 7.34
CA LYS A 175 -4.84 14.78 6.94
C LYS A 175 -3.79 13.75 6.50
N LEU A 176 -3.65 12.63 7.22
CA LEU A 176 -2.74 11.54 6.84
C LEU A 176 -3.12 10.93 5.48
N SER A 177 -4.43 10.81 5.20
CA SER A 177 -4.93 10.26 3.94
C SER A 177 -4.78 11.21 2.74
N SER A 178 -4.84 12.54 2.95
CA SER A 178 -4.64 13.53 1.88
C SER A 178 -3.18 13.76 1.52
N GLY A 179 -2.24 13.28 2.35
CA GLY A 179 -0.82 13.57 2.19
C GLY A 179 -0.41 14.99 2.62
N ASP A 180 -1.34 15.77 3.21
CA ASP A 180 -1.11 17.15 3.65
C ASP A 180 -0.47 17.25 5.04
N VAL A 181 0.29 16.20 5.44
CA VAL A 181 0.99 16.17 6.73
C VAL A 181 2.47 16.36 6.50
N GLU A 182 3.01 17.42 7.06
CA GLU A 182 4.45 17.60 7.14
C GLU A 182 5.01 16.73 8.28
N PHE A 183 5.99 15.88 7.95
CA PHE A 183 6.73 15.08 8.91
C PHE A 183 8.06 15.77 9.25
N ASN A 184 8.31 15.95 10.52
CA ASN A 184 9.61 16.42 11.01
C ASN A 184 10.52 15.22 11.32
N ILE A 185 11.05 14.59 10.28
CA ILE A 185 11.92 13.41 10.41
C ILE A 185 13.26 13.82 10.99
N THR A 186 13.57 13.32 12.18
CA THR A 186 14.83 13.58 12.90
C THR A 186 15.42 12.28 13.44
N LYS A 187 16.73 12.29 13.71
CA LYS A 187 17.39 11.16 14.39
C LYS A 187 16.90 11.11 15.84
N THR A 188 16.11 10.10 16.15
CA THR A 188 15.41 9.95 17.43
C THR A 188 15.79 8.62 18.09
N ASP A 189 15.99 8.63 19.40
CA ASP A 189 16.12 7.42 20.20
C ASP A 189 14.72 6.81 20.42
N ILE A 190 14.40 5.78 19.62
CA ILE A 190 13.09 5.12 19.65
C ILE A 190 12.87 4.32 20.93
N ARG A 191 13.95 3.85 21.58
CA ARG A 191 13.86 3.17 22.87
C ARG A 191 13.39 4.14 23.96
N GLU A 192 14.03 5.32 24.05
CA GLU A 192 13.66 6.35 25.01
C GLU A 192 12.21 6.82 24.76
N LEU A 193 11.83 7.04 23.50
CA LEU A 193 10.47 7.43 23.13
C LEU A 193 9.43 6.38 23.56
N LEU A 194 9.73 5.08 23.40
CA LEU A 194 8.86 4.00 23.84
C LEU A 194 8.70 4.01 25.37
N ILE A 195 9.80 4.12 26.11
CA ILE A 195 9.76 4.14 27.58
C ILE A 195 8.96 5.35 28.08
N GLN A 196 9.18 6.53 27.51
CA GLN A 196 8.41 7.74 27.85
C GLN A 196 6.92 7.54 27.57
N SER A 197 6.55 6.92 26.44
CA SER A 197 5.15 6.63 26.13
C SER A 197 4.52 5.67 27.14
N ILE A 198 5.24 4.66 27.61
CA ILE A 198 4.73 3.72 28.63
C ILE A 198 4.53 4.39 29.97
N VAL A 199 5.48 5.23 30.39
CA VAL A 199 5.41 6.00 31.65
C VAL A 199 4.20 6.93 31.65
N GLU A 200 3.86 7.57 30.55
CA GLU A 200 2.65 8.41 30.41
C GLU A 200 1.36 7.63 30.72
N PHE A 201 1.35 6.33 30.45
CA PHE A 201 0.21 5.44 30.71
C PHE A 201 0.31 4.67 32.02
N GLU A 202 1.31 4.94 32.89
CA GLU A 202 1.58 4.17 34.10
C GLU A 202 0.35 4.07 35.01
N ASP A 203 -0.35 5.16 35.28
CA ASP A 203 -1.55 5.17 36.11
C ASP A 203 -2.66 4.27 35.54
N LYS A 204 -2.84 4.26 34.21
CA LYS A 204 -3.84 3.40 33.54
C LYS A 204 -3.41 1.95 33.56
N ILE A 205 -2.13 1.69 33.39
CA ILE A 205 -1.53 0.34 33.44
C ILE A 205 -1.67 -0.24 34.85
N GLN A 206 -1.32 0.51 35.87
CA GLN A 206 -1.44 0.07 37.28
C GLN A 206 -2.89 -0.19 37.72
N ASN A 207 -3.84 0.60 37.20
CA ASN A 207 -5.26 0.42 37.45
C ASN A 207 -5.89 -0.66 36.56
N SER A 208 -5.17 -1.21 35.58
CA SER A 208 -5.58 -2.34 34.79
C SER A 208 -5.25 -3.66 35.50
N SER A 209 -5.93 -4.72 35.12
CA SER A 209 -5.63 -6.08 35.60
C SER A 209 -4.55 -6.79 34.74
N LEU A 210 -3.78 -6.03 33.98
CA LEU A 210 -2.78 -6.55 33.02
C LEU A 210 -1.37 -6.49 33.62
N ASP A 211 -0.57 -7.52 33.32
CA ASP A 211 0.83 -7.60 33.73
C ASP A 211 1.73 -7.26 32.52
N PHE A 212 2.33 -6.07 32.51
CA PHE A 212 3.19 -5.58 31.44
C PHE A 212 4.62 -6.03 31.61
N ILE A 213 5.14 -6.79 30.66
CA ILE A 213 6.53 -7.25 30.57
C ILE A 213 7.20 -6.51 29.41
N ILE A 214 8.20 -5.70 29.73
CA ILE A 214 8.87 -4.82 28.77
C ILE A 214 10.34 -5.24 28.67
N GLU A 215 10.75 -5.66 27.47
CA GLU A 215 12.12 -6.08 27.18
C GLU A 215 12.70 -5.17 26.08
N THR A 216 13.69 -4.34 26.45
CA THR A 216 14.37 -3.44 25.52
C THR A 216 15.88 -3.51 25.70
N PRO A 217 16.69 -3.17 24.68
CA PRO A 217 18.12 -3.00 24.83
C PRO A 217 18.45 -2.01 25.96
N GLU A 218 19.58 -2.18 26.66
CA GLU A 218 20.01 -1.24 27.70
C GLU A 218 20.62 0.07 27.15
N TYR A 219 20.90 0.11 25.84
CA TYR A 219 21.52 1.24 25.15
C TYR A 219 20.55 1.96 24.22
N ALA A 220 20.89 3.21 23.88
CA ALA A 220 20.12 4.04 22.96
C ALA A 220 20.03 3.41 21.55
N VAL A 221 18.85 3.45 20.95
CA VAL A 221 18.58 2.87 19.63
C VAL A 221 18.00 3.95 18.72
N PHE A 222 18.80 4.36 17.72
CA PHE A 222 18.43 5.50 16.87
C PHE A 222 17.80 5.07 15.55
N THR A 223 16.79 5.84 15.11
CA THR A 223 16.18 5.75 13.79
C THR A 223 15.76 7.15 13.30
N MET A 224 15.42 7.28 12.01
CA MET A 224 14.92 8.52 11.41
C MET A 224 13.40 8.52 11.40
N ILE A 225 12.78 9.23 12.34
CA ILE A 225 11.32 9.28 12.53
C ILE A 225 10.88 10.68 12.98
N ASP A 226 9.58 10.95 12.89
CA ASP A 226 8.93 12.05 13.60
C ASP A 226 8.52 11.58 15.01
N GLY A 227 9.27 11.99 16.03
CA GLY A 227 9.03 11.53 17.40
C GLY A 227 7.62 11.79 17.92
N LYS A 228 6.95 12.87 17.51
CA LYS A 228 5.55 13.16 17.89
C LYS A 228 4.58 12.21 17.24
N LYS A 229 4.79 11.91 15.96
CA LYS A 229 3.94 10.99 15.20
C LYS A 229 4.14 9.54 15.64
N THR A 230 5.37 9.11 15.83
CA THR A 230 5.68 7.77 16.36
C THR A 230 5.16 7.59 17.79
N TRP A 231 5.23 8.66 18.64
CA TRP A 231 4.61 8.62 19.97
C TRP A 231 3.09 8.35 19.87
N ARG A 232 2.40 8.99 18.92
CA ARG A 232 0.98 8.75 18.67
C ARG A 232 0.68 7.29 18.24
N VAL A 233 1.61 6.66 17.53
CA VAL A 233 1.53 5.21 17.20
C VAL A 233 1.56 4.39 18.49
N PHE A 234 2.52 4.64 19.38
CA PHE A 234 2.64 3.91 20.65
C PHE A 234 1.42 4.14 21.55
N GLU A 235 0.94 5.36 21.66
CA GLU A 235 -0.31 5.70 22.34
C GLU A 235 -1.49 4.86 21.82
N ASN A 236 -1.69 4.80 20.51
CA ASN A 236 -2.76 4.02 19.90
C ASN A 236 -2.65 2.52 20.22
N LEU A 237 -1.43 1.97 20.17
CA LEU A 237 -1.19 0.56 20.47
C LEU A 237 -1.40 0.24 21.96
N ILE A 238 -0.89 1.08 22.87
CA ILE A 238 -1.09 0.91 24.32
C ILE A 238 -2.56 1.06 24.69
N CYS A 239 -3.27 2.05 24.15
CA CYS A 239 -4.71 2.21 24.36
C CYS A 239 -5.51 1.01 23.86
N ASN A 240 -5.13 0.43 22.71
CA ASN A 240 -5.76 -0.80 22.20
C ASN A 240 -5.54 -1.98 23.15
N ILE A 241 -4.32 -2.16 23.65
CA ILE A 241 -4.00 -3.21 24.62
C ILE A 241 -4.84 -3.06 25.88
N LEU A 242 -4.84 -1.88 26.50
CA LEU A 242 -5.61 -1.61 27.72
C LEU A 242 -7.11 -1.86 27.55
N LYS A 243 -7.63 -1.70 26.35
CA LYS A 243 -9.05 -1.79 26.04
C LYS A 243 -9.52 -3.19 25.65
N TYR A 244 -8.69 -3.91 24.89
CA TYR A 244 -9.11 -5.17 24.26
C TYR A 244 -8.44 -6.41 24.82
N SER A 245 -7.48 -6.26 25.75
CA SER A 245 -6.82 -7.41 26.34
C SER A 245 -7.72 -8.14 27.33
N MET A 246 -7.58 -9.45 27.39
CA MET A 246 -8.23 -10.28 28.36
C MET A 246 -7.71 -9.95 29.79
N PRO A 247 -8.58 -9.67 30.76
CA PRO A 247 -8.16 -9.37 32.13
C PRO A 247 -7.29 -10.47 32.74
N ASN A 248 -6.36 -10.09 33.62
CA ASN A 248 -5.43 -10.98 34.30
C ASN A 248 -4.50 -11.77 33.37
N THR A 249 -4.17 -11.16 32.21
CA THR A 249 -3.17 -11.73 31.28
C THR A 249 -1.94 -10.84 31.19
N ARG A 250 -0.89 -11.40 30.57
CA ARG A 250 0.37 -10.69 30.33
C ARG A 250 0.33 -9.95 28.99
N VAL A 251 0.97 -8.78 28.99
CA VAL A 251 1.26 -7.99 27.81
C VAL A 251 2.77 -7.95 27.62
N TYR A 252 3.24 -8.29 26.44
CA TYR A 252 4.67 -8.23 26.13
C TYR A 252 4.97 -7.11 25.13
N ILE A 253 5.92 -6.25 25.50
CA ILE A 253 6.45 -5.21 24.63
C ILE A 253 7.95 -5.46 24.51
N ASP A 254 8.39 -5.94 23.33
CA ASP A 254 9.79 -6.30 23.13
C ASP A 254 10.40 -5.44 22.03
N MET A 255 11.61 -4.95 22.25
CA MET A 255 12.43 -4.29 21.25
C MET A 255 13.74 -5.06 21.07
N PHE A 256 14.05 -5.44 19.84
CA PHE A 256 15.33 -6.08 19.51
C PHE A 256 15.85 -5.61 18.15
N ILE A 257 17.15 -5.76 17.95
CA ILE A 257 17.82 -5.38 16.72
C ILE A 257 18.15 -6.66 15.95
N LYS A 258 17.72 -6.69 14.68
CA LYS A 258 18.06 -7.75 13.75
C LYS A 258 18.67 -7.13 12.51
N GLU A 259 19.98 -7.37 12.31
CA GLU A 259 20.76 -6.75 11.24
C GLU A 259 20.69 -5.21 11.29
N GLU A 260 20.18 -4.56 10.26
CA GLU A 260 19.99 -3.11 10.20
C GLU A 260 18.58 -2.66 10.65
N ASN A 261 17.75 -3.58 11.13
CA ASN A 261 16.38 -3.29 11.50
C ASN A 261 16.18 -3.31 13.01
N ILE A 262 15.39 -2.38 13.49
CA ILE A 262 14.83 -2.33 14.83
C ILE A 262 13.43 -2.96 14.73
N ILE A 263 13.21 -4.02 15.49
CA ILE A 263 11.92 -4.70 15.57
C ILE A 263 11.32 -4.45 16.93
N LEU A 264 10.14 -3.83 16.94
CA LEU A 264 9.36 -3.54 18.13
C LEU A 264 8.05 -4.33 18.06
N THR A 265 7.74 -5.11 19.09
CA THR A 265 6.54 -5.94 19.11
C THR A 265 5.67 -5.62 20.31
N PHE A 266 4.35 -5.54 20.09
CA PHE A 266 3.33 -5.45 21.11
C PHE A 266 2.46 -6.70 21.04
N LYS A 267 2.33 -7.45 22.12
CA LYS A 267 1.62 -8.73 22.16
C LYS A 267 0.66 -8.76 23.35
N ASN A 268 -0.56 -9.14 23.10
CA ASN A 268 -1.56 -9.35 24.17
C ASN A 268 -2.54 -10.45 23.79
N ILE A 269 -3.19 -11.02 24.79
CA ILE A 269 -4.32 -11.94 24.60
C ILE A 269 -5.60 -11.12 24.47
N SER A 270 -6.35 -11.32 23.40
CA SER A 270 -7.61 -10.62 23.17
C SER A 270 -8.71 -11.16 24.08
N ASN A 271 -9.54 -10.25 24.59
CA ASN A 271 -10.73 -10.62 25.36
C ASN A 271 -11.83 -11.25 24.48
N ASP A 272 -11.88 -10.85 23.21
CA ASP A 272 -12.81 -11.40 22.22
C ASP A 272 -12.10 -12.41 21.31
N LYS A 273 -12.83 -13.45 20.89
CA LYS A 273 -12.30 -14.43 19.94
C LYS A 273 -11.99 -13.79 18.59
N LEU A 274 -10.73 -13.86 18.18
CA LEU A 274 -10.25 -13.31 16.92
C LEU A 274 -10.36 -14.37 15.78
N ASN A 275 -11.61 -14.77 15.43
CA ASN A 275 -11.86 -15.76 14.35
C ASN A 275 -11.73 -15.16 12.94
N LEU A 276 -10.80 -14.24 12.72
CA LEU A 276 -10.65 -13.45 11.49
C LEU A 276 -9.25 -13.57 10.94
N LYS A 277 -9.14 -13.52 9.62
CA LYS A 277 -7.82 -13.35 8.99
C LYS A 277 -7.28 -11.94 9.30
N PRO A 278 -5.94 -11.77 9.40
CA PRO A 278 -5.32 -10.47 9.67
C PRO A 278 -5.84 -9.36 8.74
N GLU A 279 -6.02 -9.66 7.45
CA GLU A 279 -6.51 -8.72 6.45
C GLU A 279 -7.96 -8.30 6.72
N GLU A 280 -8.82 -9.24 7.12
CA GLU A 280 -10.22 -8.97 7.47
C GLU A 280 -10.31 -8.17 8.76
N LEU A 281 -9.37 -8.38 9.69
CA LEU A 281 -9.33 -7.65 10.95
C LEU A 281 -8.92 -6.19 10.70
N ILE A 282 -7.90 -5.96 9.88
CA ILE A 282 -7.52 -4.61 9.45
C ILE A 282 -8.70 -3.92 8.75
N GLU A 283 -9.42 -4.61 7.88
CA GLU A 283 -10.64 -4.09 7.25
C GLU A 283 -11.76 -3.83 8.26
N ARG A 284 -11.95 -4.70 9.27
CA ARG A 284 -12.97 -4.51 10.33
C ARG A 284 -12.58 -3.41 11.30
N PHE A 285 -11.32 -3.26 11.67
CA PHE A 285 -10.84 -2.09 12.42
C PHE A 285 -11.07 -0.81 11.62
N ARG A 286 -10.87 -0.84 10.30
CA ARG A 286 -11.25 0.26 9.41
C ARG A 286 -12.76 0.50 9.38
N ARG A 287 -13.60 -0.54 9.43
CA ARG A 287 -15.08 -0.44 9.41
C ARG A 287 -15.71 -0.12 10.76
N GLY A 288 -14.94 -0.05 11.84
CA GLY A 288 -15.46 0.19 13.19
C GLY A 288 -16.39 -0.92 13.73
N ASP A 289 -16.46 -2.09 13.07
CA ASP A 289 -17.39 -3.17 13.44
C ASP A 289 -17.08 -3.80 14.82
N ILE A 290 -15.83 -3.73 15.25
CA ILE A 290 -15.38 -4.24 16.56
C ILE A 290 -15.61 -3.19 17.65
N SER A 291 -15.60 -1.90 17.32
CA SER A 291 -15.76 -0.80 18.27
C SER A 291 -17.20 -0.62 18.77
N ARG A 292 -18.19 -1.28 18.16
CA ARG A 292 -19.62 -1.14 18.53
C ARG A 292 -19.94 -1.59 19.95
N LYS A 293 -19.11 -2.44 20.56
CA LYS A 293 -19.29 -2.91 21.95
C LYS A 293 -18.41 -2.17 22.97
N THR A 294 -17.46 -1.38 22.52
CA THR A 294 -16.44 -0.76 23.37
C THR A 294 -16.24 0.71 23.03
N ASP A 295 -15.83 1.52 24.00
CA ASP A 295 -15.60 2.97 23.83
C ASP A 295 -14.32 3.25 23.01
N GLY A 296 -14.44 3.66 21.71
CA GLY A 296 -13.30 4.05 20.85
C GLY A 296 -13.72 4.40 19.44
N SER A 297 -12.87 5.13 18.71
CA SER A 297 -13.10 5.54 17.32
C SER A 297 -12.94 4.40 16.30
N GLY A 298 -12.27 3.32 16.68
CA GLY A 298 -11.84 2.28 15.72
C GLY A 298 -10.76 2.73 14.75
N LEU A 299 -10.35 4.01 14.76
CA LEU A 299 -9.38 4.60 13.84
C LEU A 299 -7.92 4.46 14.29
N GLY A 300 -7.66 4.14 15.57
CA GLY A 300 -6.30 4.17 16.13
C GLY A 300 -5.29 3.28 15.41
N LEU A 301 -5.66 2.06 15.01
CA LEU A 301 -4.77 1.16 14.26
C LEU A 301 -4.53 1.65 12.83
N SER A 302 -5.54 2.22 12.16
CA SER A 302 -5.38 2.77 10.81
C SER A 302 -4.53 4.05 10.83
N ILE A 303 -4.67 4.90 11.85
CA ILE A 303 -3.80 6.06 12.07
C ILE A 303 -2.36 5.60 12.31
N ALA A 304 -2.15 4.61 13.18
CA ALA A 304 -0.83 4.05 13.45
C ALA A 304 -0.19 3.49 12.17
N GLN A 305 -0.91 2.70 11.38
CA GLN A 305 -0.41 2.15 10.13
C GLN A 305 -0.02 3.24 9.13
N ASN A 306 -0.87 4.26 8.93
CA ASN A 306 -0.58 5.35 8.01
C ASN A 306 0.67 6.15 8.43
N ILE A 307 0.85 6.42 9.71
CA ILE A 307 2.05 7.11 10.22
C ILE A 307 3.30 6.28 9.93
N ILE A 308 3.29 4.99 10.24
CA ILE A 308 4.42 4.07 10.04
C ILE A 308 4.77 3.97 8.54
N GLU A 309 3.75 3.85 7.65
CA GLU A 309 3.97 3.82 6.21
C GLU A 309 4.60 5.13 5.69
N LEU A 310 4.16 6.30 6.20
CA LEU A 310 4.70 7.61 5.81
C LEU A 310 6.12 7.87 6.36
N GLU A 311 6.51 7.19 7.45
CA GLU A 311 7.88 7.19 7.99
C GLU A 311 8.81 6.18 7.28
N ASN A 312 8.35 5.52 6.18
CA ASN A 312 9.06 4.46 5.47
C ASN A 312 9.43 3.28 6.38
N ALA A 313 8.64 3.04 7.41
CA ALA A 313 8.71 1.89 8.28
C ALA A 313 7.60 0.88 7.93
N HIS A 314 7.61 -0.28 8.54
CA HIS A 314 6.64 -1.34 8.26
C HIS A 314 5.88 -1.74 9.52
N MET A 315 4.56 -1.91 9.39
CA MET A 315 3.68 -2.41 10.44
C MET A 315 3.00 -3.69 9.96
N GLU A 316 3.12 -4.76 10.75
CA GLU A 316 2.48 -6.05 10.51
C GLU A 316 1.63 -6.43 11.71
N ILE A 317 0.41 -6.93 11.43
CA ILE A 317 -0.50 -7.47 12.45
C ILE A 317 -0.57 -8.98 12.27
N ILE A 318 -0.29 -9.71 13.35
CA ILE A 318 -0.30 -11.17 13.39
C ILE A 318 -1.33 -11.60 14.42
N ILE A 319 -2.19 -12.53 14.03
CA ILE A 319 -3.20 -13.14 14.89
C ILE A 319 -2.93 -14.65 14.93
N ASP A 320 -2.80 -15.18 16.12
CA ASP A 320 -2.66 -16.61 16.35
C ASP A 320 -3.62 -17.00 17.49
N ALA A 321 -4.73 -17.60 17.12
CA ALA A 321 -5.88 -17.83 18.01
C ALA A 321 -6.32 -16.53 18.71
N ASP A 322 -6.16 -16.44 20.04
CA ASP A 322 -6.50 -15.26 20.85
C ASP A 322 -5.30 -14.31 21.03
N LEU A 323 -4.12 -14.67 20.54
CA LEU A 323 -2.94 -13.80 20.56
C LEU A 323 -3.04 -12.75 19.46
N PHE A 324 -3.05 -11.49 19.87
CA PHE A 324 -2.92 -10.33 19.00
C PHE A 324 -1.51 -9.76 19.11
N LYS A 325 -0.82 -9.64 17.98
CA LYS A 325 0.56 -9.13 17.93
C LYS A 325 0.66 -8.06 16.85
N VAL A 326 1.18 -6.92 17.21
CA VAL A 326 1.61 -5.87 16.27
C VAL A 326 3.14 -5.85 16.24
N MET A 327 3.71 -5.85 15.06
CA MET A 327 5.14 -5.76 14.83
C MET A 327 5.45 -4.52 14.00
N LEU A 328 6.30 -3.65 14.54
CA LEU A 328 6.82 -2.46 13.85
C LEU A 328 8.29 -2.70 13.50
N THR A 329 8.66 -2.37 12.27
CA THR A 329 10.03 -2.51 11.77
C THR A 329 10.53 -1.17 11.27
N PHE A 330 11.58 -0.65 11.90
CA PHE A 330 12.25 0.60 11.54
C PHE A 330 13.68 0.32 11.07
N ARG A 331 14.20 1.17 10.21
CA ARG A 331 15.60 1.11 9.82
C ARG A 331 16.46 1.77 10.89
N ARG A 332 17.48 1.05 11.39
CA ARG A 332 18.44 1.58 12.35
C ARG A 332 19.39 2.57 11.69
N VAL A 333 19.69 3.66 12.39
CA VAL A 333 20.78 4.59 12.04
C VAL A 333 21.79 4.64 13.18
N ASN A 334 23.06 4.70 12.81
CA ASN A 334 24.17 4.74 13.76
C ASN A 334 24.38 6.14 14.35
#